data_428e209bc9d7f43e4157ab427b398e58
#
_entry.id   428e209bc9d7f43e4157ab427b398e58
#
_cell.length_a   1.000
_cell.length_b   1.000
_cell.length_c   1.000
_cell.angle_alpha   90.00
_cell.angle_beta   90.00
_cell.angle_gamma   90.00
#
_symmetry.space_group_name_H-M   'P 1'
#
loop_
_entity.id
_entity.type
_entity.pdbx_description
1 polymer ?
#
loop_
_entity_poly.entity_id
_entity_poly.type
_entity_poly.pdbx_seq_one_letter_code
_entity_poly.pdbx_strand_id
1 'polypeptide(L)'
;MVQDIRTDGTTGVVLFGSDSEITAGTRVVRTRRTAGIPISNHILGRMINPLGQIIDGGDEIGAKEYFPLERPAPGILERKPVFRPLETGLLAVDSMFPIGRGQRELLIGDRQTGKTTVAIDTIINQKGKNTVCVYVAIGQKASSVAKVITTLKKADALDYTVIVSSPADDPASLHLT
;
A
#
# COMPACT_ATOMS: atom_id res chain seq x y z
N MET A 1 10.46 -13.38 -7.01
CA MET A 1 9.15 -14.08 -7.16
C MET A 1 9.13 -14.81 -8.51
N VAL A 2 8.65 -16.05 -8.55
CA VAL A 2 8.45 -16.76 -9.84
C VAL A 2 7.21 -16.16 -10.51
N GLN A 3 7.36 -15.74 -11.77
CA GLN A 3 6.29 -15.14 -12.55
C GLN A 3 5.75 -16.13 -13.60
N ASP A 4 6.64 -16.89 -14.21
CA ASP A 4 6.31 -17.77 -15.31
C ASP A 4 7.18 -19.03 -15.28
N ILE A 5 6.59 -20.16 -15.66
CA ILE A 5 7.28 -21.43 -15.83
C ILE A 5 7.05 -21.88 -17.28
N ARG A 6 8.08 -21.87 -18.09
CA ARG A 6 8.01 -22.16 -19.51
C ARG A 6 8.17 -23.65 -19.79
N THR A 7 7.65 -24.09 -20.92
CA THR A 7 7.72 -25.49 -21.38
C THR A 7 9.12 -25.96 -21.74
N ASP A 8 10.04 -25.04 -22.01
CA ASP A 8 11.47 -25.31 -22.28
C ASP A 8 12.30 -25.56 -21.00
N GLY A 9 11.67 -25.56 -19.83
CA GLY A 9 12.33 -25.73 -18.53
C GLY A 9 12.93 -24.44 -17.95
N THR A 10 12.75 -23.30 -18.62
CA THR A 10 13.17 -22.01 -18.07
C THR A 10 12.09 -21.43 -17.15
N THR A 11 12.51 -20.61 -16.19
CA THR A 11 11.62 -19.96 -15.23
C THR A 11 11.88 -18.47 -15.23
N GLY A 12 10.85 -17.70 -15.53
CA GLY A 12 10.85 -16.23 -15.42
C GLY A 12 10.67 -15.83 -13.96
N VAL A 13 11.54 -14.94 -13.47
CA VAL A 13 11.48 -14.44 -12.08
C VAL A 13 11.54 -12.92 -12.06
N VAL A 14 10.79 -12.32 -11.13
CA VAL A 14 10.87 -10.90 -10.80
C VAL A 14 11.74 -10.74 -9.56
N LEU A 15 12.72 -9.84 -9.64
CA LEU A 15 13.61 -9.51 -8.54
C LEU A 15 13.08 -8.28 -7.82
N PHE A 16 12.99 -8.34 -6.49
CA PHE A 16 12.58 -7.23 -5.61
C PHE A 16 13.77 -6.49 -4.98
N GLY A 17 14.93 -6.60 -5.56
CA GLY A 17 16.16 -5.98 -5.11
C GLY A 17 17.05 -5.55 -6.26
N SER A 18 18.26 -5.08 -5.94
CA SER A 18 19.27 -4.78 -6.96
C SER A 18 19.69 -6.05 -7.70
N ASP A 19 19.79 -5.95 -9.01
CA ASP A 19 20.30 -7.01 -9.90
C ASP A 19 21.82 -6.94 -10.11
N SER A 20 22.48 -5.93 -9.57
CA SER A 20 23.91 -5.64 -9.79
C SER A 20 24.87 -6.78 -9.42
N GLU A 21 24.46 -7.65 -8.50
CA GLU A 21 25.26 -8.79 -8.04
C GLU A 21 24.86 -10.12 -8.69
N ILE A 22 23.82 -10.12 -9.55
CA ILE A 22 23.29 -11.33 -10.17
C ILE A 22 23.91 -11.50 -11.57
N THR A 23 24.67 -12.54 -11.75
CA THR A 23 25.33 -12.87 -13.02
C THR A 23 24.92 -14.26 -13.51
N ALA A 24 25.29 -14.57 -14.76
CA ALA A 24 25.10 -15.92 -15.29
C ALA A 24 25.87 -16.93 -14.42
N GLY A 25 25.20 -18.01 -14.01
CA GLY A 25 25.75 -19.00 -13.10
C GLY A 25 25.46 -18.76 -11.61
N THR A 26 24.84 -17.64 -11.25
CA THR A 26 24.41 -17.40 -9.85
C THR A 26 23.43 -18.49 -9.42
N ARG A 27 23.72 -19.11 -8.27
CA ARG A 27 22.88 -20.18 -7.72
C ARG A 27 21.57 -19.61 -7.17
N VAL A 28 20.44 -20.13 -7.63
CA VAL A 28 19.11 -19.78 -7.14
C VAL A 28 18.52 -20.95 -6.36
N VAL A 29 17.96 -20.66 -5.18
CA VAL A 29 17.36 -21.66 -4.29
C VAL A 29 15.88 -21.31 -4.05
N ARG A 30 15.01 -22.28 -4.27
CA ARG A 30 13.57 -22.14 -4.04
C ARG A 30 13.25 -22.08 -2.53
N THR A 31 12.56 -21.04 -2.08
CA THR A 31 12.15 -20.87 -0.67
C THR A 31 10.96 -21.73 -0.27
N ARG A 32 10.21 -22.26 -1.24
CA ARG A 32 8.92 -22.99 -1.06
C ARG A 32 7.82 -22.17 -0.36
N ARG A 33 7.94 -20.85 -0.40
CA ARG A 33 6.93 -19.91 0.12
C ARG A 33 6.36 -19.10 -1.03
N THR A 34 5.07 -18.82 -0.97
CA THR A 34 4.43 -17.87 -1.86
C THR A 34 4.82 -16.46 -1.42
N ALA A 35 5.12 -15.57 -2.38
CA ALA A 35 5.36 -14.16 -2.07
C ALA A 35 4.09 -13.56 -1.48
N GLY A 36 4.21 -12.91 -0.35
CA GLY A 36 3.06 -12.39 0.39
C GLY A 36 3.45 -11.35 1.43
N ILE A 37 2.45 -10.65 1.93
CA ILE A 37 2.57 -9.62 2.96
C ILE A 37 2.23 -10.24 4.32
N PRO A 38 3.02 -9.98 5.38
CA PRO A 38 2.72 -10.41 6.73
C PRO A 38 1.46 -9.73 7.25
N ILE A 39 0.57 -10.49 7.91
CA ILE A 39 -0.65 -9.98 8.49
C ILE A 39 -0.57 -9.99 10.00
N SER A 40 -0.79 -8.84 10.59
CA SER A 40 -0.88 -8.65 12.03
C SER A 40 -1.56 -7.31 12.32
N ASN A 41 -2.25 -7.22 13.45
CA ASN A 41 -2.78 -5.93 13.94
C ASN A 41 -1.65 -4.95 14.31
N HIS A 42 -0.42 -5.45 14.51
CA HIS A 42 0.76 -4.62 14.80
C HIS A 42 1.27 -3.82 13.58
N ILE A 43 0.63 -3.97 12.40
CA ILE A 43 0.90 -3.16 11.22
C ILE A 43 0.27 -1.75 11.31
N LEU A 44 -0.76 -1.57 12.16
CA LEU A 44 -1.39 -0.26 12.37
C LEU A 44 -0.40 0.72 12.98
N GLY A 45 -0.41 1.93 12.49
CA GLY A 45 0.51 2.98 12.92
C GLY A 45 1.92 2.87 12.35
N ARG A 46 2.19 1.87 11.49
CA ARG A 46 3.54 1.56 11.00
C ARG A 46 3.72 1.96 9.53
N MET A 47 5.00 2.09 9.17
CA MET A 47 5.41 2.30 7.79
C MET A 47 6.10 1.04 7.26
N ILE A 48 5.59 0.53 6.15
CA ILE A 48 6.07 -0.71 5.52
C ILE A 48 6.40 -0.48 4.05
N ASN A 49 7.21 -1.36 3.49
CA ASN A 49 7.40 -1.46 2.05
C ASN A 49 6.31 -2.37 1.40
N PRO A 50 6.22 -2.47 0.07
CA PRO A 50 5.24 -3.33 -0.62
C PRO A 50 5.32 -4.82 -0.26
N LEU A 51 6.44 -5.28 0.26
CA LEU A 51 6.62 -6.66 0.75
C LEU A 51 6.24 -6.83 2.23
N GLY A 52 5.73 -5.78 2.88
CA GLY A 52 5.34 -5.79 4.28
C GLY A 52 6.50 -5.73 5.28
N GLN A 53 7.70 -5.37 4.82
CA GLN A 53 8.85 -5.16 5.70
C GLN A 53 8.75 -3.78 6.34
N ILE A 54 9.06 -3.69 7.62
CA ILE A 54 9.07 -2.44 8.38
C ILE A 54 10.21 -1.54 7.90
N ILE A 55 9.90 -0.27 7.63
CA ILE A 55 10.86 0.74 7.19
C ILE A 55 10.87 2.00 8.07
N ASP A 56 10.16 1.98 9.19
CA ASP A 56 10.12 3.07 10.19
C ASP A 56 11.15 2.91 11.33
N GLY A 57 12.00 1.89 11.27
CA GLY A 57 13.03 1.60 12.27
C GLY A 57 12.50 0.97 13.56
N GLY A 58 11.23 0.60 13.64
CA GLY A 58 10.68 -0.13 14.77
C GLY A 58 10.84 -1.65 14.67
N ASP A 59 10.29 -2.36 15.67
CA ASP A 59 10.38 -3.82 15.75
C ASP A 59 9.66 -4.52 14.57
N GLU A 60 10.14 -5.70 14.20
CA GLU A 60 9.52 -6.54 13.18
C GLU A 60 8.08 -6.93 13.55
N ILE A 61 7.24 -7.04 12.54
CA ILE A 61 5.88 -7.56 12.70
C ILE A 61 5.99 -9.07 12.90
N GLY A 62 5.79 -9.55 14.11
CA GLY A 62 5.75 -10.98 14.43
C GLY A 62 4.53 -11.66 13.82
N ALA A 63 4.39 -11.65 12.50
CA ALA A 63 3.25 -12.20 11.81
C ALA A 63 3.36 -13.71 11.67
N LYS A 64 2.28 -14.41 12.01
CA LYS A 64 2.14 -15.86 11.83
C LYS A 64 1.54 -16.23 10.47
N GLU A 65 0.83 -15.28 9.86
CA GLU A 65 0.09 -15.46 8.60
C GLU A 65 0.60 -14.51 7.53
N TYR A 66 0.54 -14.97 6.27
CA TYR A 66 0.94 -14.20 5.11
C TYR A 66 -0.19 -14.22 4.07
N PHE A 67 -0.57 -13.07 3.54
CA PHE A 67 -1.43 -12.99 2.37
C PHE A 67 -0.59 -12.96 1.09
N PRO A 68 -0.95 -13.78 0.08
CA PRO A 68 -0.26 -13.75 -1.21
C PRO A 68 -0.42 -12.39 -1.88
N LEU A 69 0.63 -11.91 -2.55
CA LEU A 69 0.62 -10.64 -3.30
C LEU A 69 -0.43 -10.66 -4.42
N GLU A 70 -0.55 -11.79 -5.12
CA GLU A 70 -1.53 -11.96 -6.19
C GLU A 70 -2.71 -12.78 -5.69
N ARG A 71 -3.91 -12.23 -5.84
CA ARG A 71 -5.17 -12.88 -5.52
C ARG A 71 -6.18 -12.62 -6.63
N PRO A 72 -7.02 -13.64 -6.98
CA PRO A 72 -8.12 -13.40 -7.89
C PRO A 72 -9.08 -12.35 -7.31
N ALA A 73 -9.47 -11.38 -8.15
CA ALA A 73 -10.45 -10.39 -7.75
C ALA A 73 -11.83 -11.04 -7.53
N PRO A 74 -12.61 -10.58 -6.53
CA PRO A 74 -13.97 -11.09 -6.34
C PRO A 74 -14.83 -10.82 -7.58
N GLY A 75 -15.64 -11.81 -7.94
CA GLY A 75 -16.59 -11.73 -9.05
C GLY A 75 -17.69 -10.70 -8.81
N ILE A 76 -18.46 -10.40 -9.86
CA ILE A 76 -19.54 -9.37 -9.79
C ILE A 76 -20.58 -9.73 -8.72
N LEU A 77 -20.93 -11.01 -8.60
CA LEU A 77 -21.93 -11.50 -7.65
C LEU A 77 -21.45 -11.47 -6.18
N GLU A 78 -20.15 -11.47 -5.97
CA GLU A 78 -19.54 -11.43 -4.63
C GLU A 78 -19.38 -10.00 -4.09
N ARG A 79 -19.53 -9.00 -4.96
CA ARG A 79 -19.36 -7.59 -4.59
C ARG A 79 -20.64 -7.04 -3.97
N LYS A 80 -20.50 -6.41 -2.82
CA LYS A 80 -21.61 -5.66 -2.22
C LYS A 80 -21.84 -4.34 -2.96
N PRO A 81 -23.10 -3.92 -3.18
CA PRO A 81 -23.39 -2.59 -3.71
C PRO A 81 -22.91 -1.50 -2.76
N VAL A 82 -22.48 -0.37 -3.33
CA VAL A 82 -22.05 0.80 -2.56
C VAL A 82 -23.28 1.56 -2.08
N PHE A 83 -23.55 1.56 -0.77
CA PHE A 83 -24.71 2.23 -0.17
C PHE A 83 -24.38 3.05 1.08
N ARG A 84 -23.17 2.92 1.62
CA ARG A 84 -22.72 3.66 2.81
C ARG A 84 -21.81 4.81 2.39
N PRO A 85 -22.11 6.06 2.79
CA PRO A 85 -21.23 7.18 2.49
C PRO A 85 -19.92 7.08 3.27
N LEU A 86 -18.84 7.58 2.65
CA LEU A 86 -17.57 7.89 3.28
C LEU A 86 -17.58 9.39 3.58
N GLU A 87 -17.59 9.74 4.85
CA GLU A 87 -17.51 11.14 5.27
C GLU A 87 -16.07 11.62 5.14
N THR A 88 -15.80 12.44 4.13
CA THR A 88 -14.46 12.98 3.87
C THR A 88 -14.11 14.13 4.82
N GLY A 89 -15.12 14.81 5.38
CA GLY A 89 -14.98 16.03 6.18
C GLY A 89 -14.87 17.29 5.31
N LEU A 90 -14.92 17.14 3.98
CA LEU A 90 -14.90 18.24 3.02
C LEU A 90 -16.34 18.54 2.61
N LEU A 91 -16.90 19.66 3.10
CA LEU A 91 -18.31 20.01 2.88
C LEU A 91 -18.71 19.96 1.41
N ALA A 92 -17.87 20.46 0.50
CA ALA A 92 -18.15 20.46 -0.93
C ALA A 92 -18.27 19.04 -1.51
N VAL A 93 -17.45 18.09 -1.03
CA VAL A 93 -17.49 16.69 -1.47
C VAL A 93 -18.69 16.00 -0.85
N ASP A 94 -18.82 16.07 0.47
CA ASP A 94 -19.83 15.32 1.22
C ASP A 94 -21.28 15.76 0.90
N SER A 95 -21.47 17.04 0.51
CA SER A 95 -22.82 17.58 0.18
C SER A 95 -23.20 17.45 -1.28
N MET A 96 -22.24 17.58 -2.21
CA MET A 96 -22.55 17.61 -3.65
C MET A 96 -22.21 16.31 -4.38
N PHE A 97 -21.13 15.66 -3.99
CA PHE A 97 -20.59 14.46 -4.63
C PHE A 97 -20.12 13.42 -3.60
N PRO A 98 -21.04 12.91 -2.74
CA PRO A 98 -20.67 12.02 -1.67
C PRO A 98 -20.00 10.76 -2.19
N ILE A 99 -18.85 10.42 -1.61
CA ILE A 99 -18.11 9.21 -1.94
C ILE A 99 -18.68 8.05 -1.14
N GLY A 100 -18.90 6.92 -1.78
CA GLY A 100 -19.37 5.71 -1.12
C GLY A 100 -18.23 4.80 -0.65
N ARG A 101 -18.39 4.11 0.46
CA ARG A 101 -17.43 3.12 0.95
C ARG A 101 -17.34 1.95 -0.03
N GLY A 102 -16.17 1.74 -0.61
CA GLY A 102 -15.92 0.78 -1.69
C GLY A 102 -15.90 1.40 -3.09
N GLN A 103 -16.18 2.69 -3.20
CA GLN A 103 -16.06 3.44 -4.43
C GLN A 103 -14.58 3.72 -4.76
N ARG A 104 -14.29 3.80 -6.05
CA ARG A 104 -12.98 4.16 -6.58
C ARG A 104 -13.04 5.58 -7.14
N GLU A 105 -12.24 6.48 -6.56
CA GLU A 105 -12.19 7.88 -6.94
C GLU A 105 -10.85 8.25 -7.53
N LEU A 106 -10.86 9.15 -8.51
CA LEU A 106 -9.68 9.72 -9.13
C LEU A 106 -9.55 11.20 -8.73
N LEU A 107 -8.45 11.53 -8.04
CA LEU A 107 -8.06 12.91 -7.77
C LEU A 107 -7.01 13.34 -8.77
N ILE A 108 -7.40 14.13 -9.78
CA ILE A 108 -6.52 14.63 -10.83
C ILE A 108 -6.41 16.15 -10.75
N GLY A 109 -5.24 16.69 -11.12
CA GLY A 109 -4.95 18.12 -11.16
C GLY A 109 -3.45 18.37 -11.24
N ASP A 110 -3.05 19.60 -11.43
CA ASP A 110 -1.65 20.04 -11.52
C ASP A 110 -0.88 19.85 -10.20
N ARG A 111 0.42 20.09 -10.25
CA ARG A 111 1.25 20.05 -9.04
C ARG A 111 0.77 21.10 -8.03
N GLN A 112 0.79 20.74 -6.74
CA GLN A 112 0.46 21.63 -5.62
C GLN A 112 -1.01 22.13 -5.57
N THR A 113 -1.93 21.48 -6.26
CA THR A 113 -3.37 21.82 -6.24
C THR A 113 -4.14 21.24 -5.04
N GLY A 114 -3.46 20.63 -4.10
CA GLY A 114 -4.10 20.09 -2.89
C GLY A 114 -4.60 18.66 -2.96
N LYS A 115 -4.31 17.88 -4.02
CA LYS A 115 -4.75 16.46 -4.14
C LYS A 115 -4.43 15.62 -2.91
N THR A 116 -3.18 15.68 -2.47
CA THR A 116 -2.72 14.94 -1.28
C THR A 116 -3.38 15.46 0.00
N THR A 117 -3.67 16.76 0.08
CA THR A 117 -4.36 17.36 1.22
C THR A 117 -5.76 16.77 1.37
N VAL A 118 -6.53 16.68 0.28
CA VAL A 118 -7.86 16.05 0.28
C VAL A 118 -7.81 14.61 0.82
N ALA A 119 -6.81 13.83 0.39
CA ALA A 119 -6.64 12.46 0.86
C ALA A 119 -6.29 12.41 2.36
N ILE A 120 -5.37 13.28 2.83
CA ILE A 120 -4.96 13.34 4.23
C ILE A 120 -6.13 13.80 5.12
N ASP A 121 -6.86 14.84 4.73
CA ASP A 121 -8.02 15.33 5.47
C ASP A 121 -9.10 14.25 5.59
N THR A 122 -9.32 13.48 4.52
CA THR A 122 -10.22 12.33 4.55
C THR A 122 -9.77 11.27 5.55
N ILE A 123 -8.47 10.95 5.62
CA ILE A 123 -7.92 10.03 6.61
C ILE A 123 -8.14 10.57 8.03
N ILE A 124 -7.79 11.84 8.27
CA ILE A 124 -7.95 12.48 9.58
C ILE A 124 -9.41 12.43 10.04
N ASN A 125 -10.35 12.62 9.12
CA ASN A 125 -11.78 12.60 9.44
C ASN A 125 -12.35 11.19 9.72
N GLN A 126 -11.56 10.12 9.57
CA GLN A 126 -11.97 8.75 9.95
C GLN A 126 -11.73 8.45 11.44
N LYS A 127 -11.17 9.37 12.22
CA LYS A 127 -10.95 9.18 13.66
C LYS A 127 -12.25 8.79 14.37
N GLY A 128 -12.24 7.69 15.10
CA GLY A 128 -13.41 7.18 15.84
C GLY A 128 -14.50 6.51 14.98
N LYS A 129 -14.31 6.37 13.67
CA LYS A 129 -15.32 5.77 12.76
C LYS A 129 -15.09 4.28 12.47
N ASN A 130 -14.25 3.61 13.24
CA ASN A 130 -13.88 2.19 13.08
C ASN A 130 -13.47 1.88 11.62
N THR A 131 -12.60 2.72 11.06
CA THR A 131 -12.10 2.61 9.70
C THR A 131 -10.58 2.54 9.74
N VAL A 132 -10.01 1.50 9.16
CA VAL A 132 -8.57 1.41 8.91
C VAL A 132 -8.26 2.13 7.62
N CYS A 133 -7.27 3.02 7.67
CA CYS A 133 -6.79 3.76 6.52
C CYS A 133 -5.47 3.18 6.04
N VAL A 134 -5.29 3.13 4.72
CA VAL A 134 -4.01 2.74 4.11
C VAL A 134 -3.57 3.85 3.17
N TYR A 135 -2.44 4.47 3.47
CA TYR A 135 -1.83 5.47 2.61
C TYR A 135 -0.70 4.84 1.81
N VAL A 136 -0.85 4.78 0.49
CA VAL A 136 0.13 4.19 -0.42
C VAL A 136 0.89 5.29 -1.16
N ALA A 137 2.21 5.31 -1.00
CA ALA A 137 3.11 6.27 -1.65
C ALA A 137 4.05 5.53 -2.61
N ILE A 138 3.82 5.67 -3.92
CA ILE A 138 4.60 5.04 -4.97
C ILE A 138 5.39 6.11 -5.73
N GLY A 139 6.72 5.92 -5.87
CA GLY A 139 7.59 6.83 -6.60
C GLY A 139 7.71 8.24 -6.00
N GLN A 140 7.30 8.42 -4.74
CA GLN A 140 7.39 9.70 -4.05
C GLN A 140 8.76 9.88 -3.38
N LYS A 141 9.17 11.15 -3.22
CA LYS A 141 10.37 11.44 -2.42
C LYS A 141 10.13 11.10 -0.95
N ALA A 142 11.11 10.48 -0.29
CA ALA A 142 11.03 10.14 1.13
C ALA A 142 10.66 11.35 2.02
N SER A 143 11.16 12.55 1.69
CA SER A 143 10.82 13.78 2.40
C SER A 143 9.34 14.17 2.32
N SER A 144 8.66 13.82 1.21
CA SER A 144 7.22 14.05 1.04
C SER A 144 6.41 13.10 1.91
N VAL A 145 6.80 11.83 1.94
CA VAL A 145 6.17 10.81 2.80
C VAL A 145 6.36 11.16 4.28
N ALA A 146 7.55 11.62 4.68
CA ALA A 146 7.84 12.05 6.05
C ALA A 146 6.93 13.22 6.50
N LYS A 147 6.60 14.16 5.60
CA LYS A 147 5.64 15.23 5.88
C LYS A 147 4.23 14.69 6.14
N VAL A 148 3.79 13.72 5.34
CA VAL A 148 2.48 13.06 5.52
C VAL A 148 2.42 12.38 6.89
N ILE A 149 3.45 11.61 7.24
CA ILE A 149 3.56 10.93 8.55
C ILE A 149 3.46 11.96 9.69
N THR A 150 4.23 13.05 9.59
CA THR A 150 4.22 14.10 10.60
C THR A 150 2.83 14.74 10.75
N THR A 151 2.12 14.95 9.64
CA THR A 151 0.77 15.52 9.64
C THR A 151 -0.23 14.57 10.29
N LEU A 152 -0.21 13.28 9.91
CA LEU A 152 -1.09 12.26 10.50
C LEU A 152 -0.81 12.04 11.99
N LYS A 153 0.47 12.08 12.40
CA LYS A 153 0.87 11.97 13.81
C LYS A 153 0.36 13.15 14.63
N LYS A 154 0.46 14.38 14.12
CA LYS A 154 -0.05 15.59 14.80
C LYS A 154 -1.58 15.58 14.96
N ALA A 155 -2.28 14.90 14.06
CA ALA A 155 -3.74 14.77 14.09
C ALA A 155 -4.22 13.52 14.86
N ASP A 156 -3.33 12.75 15.52
CA ASP A 156 -3.61 11.46 16.14
C ASP A 156 -4.33 10.48 15.18
N ALA A 157 -3.96 10.53 13.90
CA ALA A 157 -4.55 9.71 12.85
C ALA A 157 -3.67 8.51 12.46
N LEU A 158 -2.47 8.41 13.04
CA LEU A 158 -1.53 7.35 12.70
C LEU A 158 -1.97 6.00 13.26
N ASP A 159 -2.58 5.94 14.44
CA ASP A 159 -2.95 4.71 15.15
C ASP A 159 -3.90 3.79 14.36
N TYR A 160 -4.69 4.35 13.46
CA TYR A 160 -5.58 3.60 12.56
C TYR A 160 -5.15 3.65 11.08
N THR A 161 -3.92 4.14 10.82
CA THR A 161 -3.40 4.29 9.47
C THR A 161 -2.16 3.43 9.26
N VAL A 162 -2.10 2.72 8.14
CA VAL A 162 -0.90 2.02 7.65
C VAL A 162 -0.32 2.82 6.50
N ILE A 163 1.00 3.02 6.49
CA ILE A 163 1.69 3.69 5.39
C ILE A 163 2.50 2.66 4.63
N VAL A 164 2.17 2.49 3.36
CA VAL A 164 2.94 1.65 2.43
C VAL A 164 3.76 2.58 1.55
N SER A 165 5.06 2.45 1.56
CA SER A 165 5.94 3.34 0.79
C SER A 165 6.92 2.56 -0.06
N SER A 166 6.97 2.91 -1.34
CA SER A 166 8.01 2.55 -2.29
C SER A 166 8.59 3.83 -2.87
N PRO A 167 9.70 4.34 -2.29
CA PRO A 167 10.36 5.57 -2.74
C PRO A 167 10.81 5.47 -4.21
N ALA A 168 11.08 6.62 -4.82
CA ALA A 168 11.52 6.68 -6.21
C ALA A 168 12.86 5.96 -6.49
N ASP A 169 13.65 5.73 -5.44
CA ASP A 169 14.95 5.06 -5.52
C ASP A 169 14.83 3.52 -5.40
N ASP A 170 13.64 3.01 -5.10
CA ASP A 170 13.38 1.58 -5.05
C ASP A 170 13.37 0.96 -6.46
N PRO A 171 13.70 -0.35 -6.58
CA PRO A 171 13.55 -1.08 -7.84
C PRO A 171 12.13 -0.97 -8.41
N ALA A 172 12.01 -0.82 -9.73
CA ALA A 172 10.72 -0.68 -10.42
C ALA A 172 9.76 -1.85 -10.13
N SER A 173 10.28 -3.03 -9.84
CA SER A 173 9.49 -4.21 -9.46
C SER A 173 8.70 -4.00 -8.15
N LEU A 174 9.20 -3.21 -7.21
CA LEU A 174 8.49 -2.86 -5.98
C LEU A 174 7.37 -1.83 -6.21
N HIS A 175 7.46 -1.02 -7.27
CA HIS A 175 6.41 -0.08 -7.63
C HIS A 175 5.18 -0.77 -8.27
N LEU A 176 5.35 -1.98 -8.78
CA LEU A 176 4.30 -2.76 -9.45
C LEU A 176 3.63 -3.79 -8.52
N THR A 177 4.21 -4.02 -7.34
CA THR A 177 3.69 -4.93 -6.32
C THR A 177 2.68 -4.24 -5.43
#